data_6877f330a841d6959a28caa780f6ccbf
#
_entry.id   6877f330a841d6959a28caa780f6ccbf
#
_cell.length_a   1.000
_cell.length_b   1.000
_cell.length_c   1.000
_cell.angle_alpha   90.00
_cell.angle_beta   90.00
_cell.angle_gamma   90.00
#
_symmetry.space_group_name_H-M   'P 1'
#
loop_
_entity.id
_entity.type
_entity.pdbx_description
1 polymer ?
#
loop_
_entity_poly.entity_id
_entity_poly.type
_entity_poly.pdbx_seq_one_letter_code
_entity_poly.pdbx_strand_id
1 'polypeptide(L)' 'MYKKMYYTLFNAITDAIEQLERQEFQQAIMTLEQTQHKTEDIFIEGDK' A
#
# COMPACT_ATOMS: atom_id res chain seq x y z
N MET A 1 11.12 9.70 6.58
CA MET A 1 9.68 9.91 6.43
C MET A 1 9.19 9.44 5.06
N TYR A 2 9.61 10.10 4.01
CA TYR A 2 9.18 9.68 2.66
C TYR A 2 9.69 8.31 2.29
N LYS A 3 10.83 7.92 2.83
CA LYS A 3 11.42 6.63 2.55
C LYS A 3 10.51 5.50 3.02
N LYS A 4 9.93 5.66 4.22
CA LYS A 4 9.01 4.66 4.76
C LYS A 4 7.74 4.58 3.92
N MET A 5 7.21 5.73 3.52
CA MET A 5 6.05 5.77 2.64
C MET A 5 6.33 5.11 1.31
N TYR A 6 7.50 5.39 0.76
CA TYR A 6 7.91 4.81 -0.52
C TYR A 6 7.93 3.29 -0.46
N TYR A 7 8.59 2.74 0.56
CA TYR A 7 8.68 1.29 0.68
C TYR A 7 7.32 0.65 0.93
N THR A 8 6.51 1.30 1.76
CA THR A 8 5.17 0.79 2.04
C THR A 8 4.34 0.71 0.77
N LEU A 9 4.35 1.78 -0.01
CA LEU A 9 3.60 1.83 -1.27
C LEU A 9 4.16 0.87 -2.30
N PHE A 10 5.48 0.84 -2.43
CA PHE A 10 6.11 -0.03 -3.43
C PHE A 10 5.79 -1.50 -3.15
N ASN A 11 5.91 -1.92 -1.90
CA ASN A 11 5.64 -3.30 -1.54
C ASN A 11 4.18 -3.65 -1.77
N ALA A 12 3.27 -2.72 -1.46
CA ALA A 12 1.85 -2.95 -1.65
C ALA A 12 1.51 -3.07 -3.13
N ILE A 13 2.14 -2.26 -3.96
CA ILE A 13 1.93 -2.34 -5.40
C ILE A 13 2.39 -3.69 -5.92
N THR A 14 3.55 -4.16 -5.46
CA THR A 14 4.06 -5.46 -5.86
C THR A 14 3.09 -6.57 -5.47
N ASP A 15 2.58 -6.52 -4.24
CA ASP A 15 1.62 -7.51 -3.77
C ASP A 15 0.34 -7.48 -4.59
N ALA A 16 -0.15 -6.27 -4.87
CA ALA A 16 -1.38 -6.12 -5.66
C ALA A 16 -1.22 -6.67 -7.06
N ILE A 17 -0.06 -6.43 -7.68
CA ILE A 17 0.20 -6.95 -9.01
C ILE A 17 0.18 -8.47 -9.00
N GLU A 18 0.82 -9.10 -8.01
CA GLU A 18 0.82 -10.55 -7.91
C GLU A 18 -0.58 -11.09 -7.70
N GLN A 19 -1.36 -10.41 -6.87
CA GLN A 19 -2.73 -10.83 -6.62
C GLN A 19 -3.59 -10.72 -7.87
N LEU A 20 -3.40 -9.66 -8.64
CA LEU A 20 -4.12 -9.49 -9.90
C LEU A 20 -3.73 -10.57 -10.91
N GLU A 21 -2.45 -10.93 -10.95
CA GLU A 21 -2.00 -11.98 -11.84
C GLU A 21 -2.60 -13.33 -11.49
N ARG A 22 -2.91 -13.54 -10.22
CA ARG A 22 -3.58 -14.74 -9.74
C ARG A 22 -5.09 -14.62 -9.82
N GLN A 23 -5.59 -13.53 -10.35
CA GLN A 23 -7.03 -13.25 -10.46
C GLN A 23 -7.69 -13.09 -9.09
N GLU A 24 -6.92 -12.72 -8.08
CA GLU A 24 -7.44 -12.43 -6.74
C GLU A 24 -7.80 -10.96 -6.66
N PHE A 25 -8.85 -10.58 -7.34
CA PHE A 25 -9.17 -9.16 -7.53
C PHE A 25 -9.56 -8.49 -6.23
N GLN A 26 -10.37 -9.15 -5.41
CA GLN A 26 -10.78 -8.55 -4.14
C GLN A 26 -9.60 -8.37 -3.19
N GLN A 27 -8.69 -9.33 -3.18
CA GLN A 27 -7.49 -9.21 -2.36
C GLN A 27 -6.65 -8.02 -2.80
N ALA A 28 -6.52 -7.82 -4.11
CA ALA A 28 -5.77 -6.68 -4.63
C ALA A 28 -6.41 -5.36 -4.19
N ILE A 29 -7.72 -5.27 -4.27
CA ILE A 29 -8.44 -4.08 -3.87
C ILE A 29 -8.19 -3.81 -2.38
N MET A 30 -8.31 -4.84 -1.54
CA MET A 30 -8.09 -4.69 -0.11
C MET A 30 -6.65 -4.25 0.18
N THR A 31 -5.68 -4.84 -0.51
CA THR A 31 -4.29 -4.48 -0.33
C THR A 31 -4.08 -2.98 -0.60
N LEU A 32 -4.66 -2.50 -1.70
CA LEU A 32 -4.48 -1.10 -2.08
C LEU A 32 -5.21 -0.17 -1.12
N GLU A 33 -6.43 -0.51 -0.73
CA GLU A 33 -7.19 0.34 0.18
C GLU A 33 -6.53 0.43 1.55
N GLN A 34 -6.12 -0.70 2.09
CA GLN A 34 -5.44 -0.71 3.39
C GLN A 34 -4.14 0.07 3.34
N THR A 35 -3.43 -0.02 2.21
CA THR A 35 -2.18 0.69 2.05
C THR A 35 -2.40 2.19 1.99
N GLN A 36 -3.48 2.63 1.35
CA GLN A 36 -3.80 4.05 1.32
C GLN A 36 -3.99 4.60 2.73
N HIS A 37 -4.76 3.88 3.56
CA HIS A 37 -4.97 4.30 4.95
C HIS A 37 -3.66 4.32 5.72
N LYS A 38 -2.87 3.29 5.56
CA LYS A 38 -1.60 3.19 6.28
C LYS A 38 -0.65 4.31 5.87
N THR A 39 -0.63 4.63 4.57
CA THR A 39 0.25 5.68 4.07
C THR A 39 -0.19 7.04 4.58
N GLU A 40 -1.49 7.28 4.66
CA GLU A 40 -2.00 8.52 5.21
C GLU A 40 -1.60 8.66 6.68
N ASP A 41 -1.68 7.58 7.45
CA ASP A 41 -1.26 7.59 8.83
C ASP A 41 0.21 7.93 8.96
N ILE A 42 1.04 7.34 8.12
CA ILE A 42 2.48 7.62 8.12
C ILE A 42 2.72 9.10 7.80
N PHE A 43 2.02 9.63 6.83
CA PHE A 43 2.17 11.03 6.43
C PHE A 43 1.78 11.96 7.56
N ILE A 44 0.66 11.70 8.20
CA ILE A 44 0.17 12.54 9.28
C ILE A 44 1.15 12.53 10.45
N GLU A 45 1.64 11.34 10.83
CA GLU A 45 2.60 11.22 11.92
C GLU A 45 3.92 11.89 11.57
N GLY A 46 4.36 11.71 10.34
CA GLY A 46 5.62 12.28 9.90
C GLY A 46 5.60 13.78 9.78
N ASP A 47 4.41 14.34 9.66
CA ASP A 47 4.25 15.77 9.49
C ASP A 47 4.40 16.53 10.81
N LYS A 48 4.56 15.82 11.90
CA LYS A 48 4.79 16.43 13.19
C LYS A 48 6.26 16.64 13.39
#